data_e73f966294bda5d54e3cd80843fe3348
#
_entry.id   e73f966294bda5d54e3cd80843fe3348
#
_cell.length_a   1.000
_cell.length_b   1.000
_cell.length_c   1.000
_cell.angle_alpha   90.00
_cell.angle_beta   90.00
_cell.angle_gamma   90.00
#
_symmetry.space_group_name_H-M   'P 1'
#
loop_
_entity.id
_entity.type
_entity.pdbx_description
1 polymer ?
#
loop_
_entity_poly.entity_id
_entity_poly.type
_entity_poly.pdbx_seq_one_letter_code
_entity_poly.pdbx_strand_id
1 'polypeptide(L)'
;MPRVDEESFGQLLDAMKKAGGVLNDAGIRWALGGGLAAWARGGPETEHDVDLLVKPEDAERAQQALAEAGMRPEKPPEGWLLKAYADNDVLIDLIFDPQGGPVSDETLDRADELEVYAMRMRVVRLEDVLVQKVLALSEQEPDFSSVLELARSLREQVDWDDVRGRTCSSPFAKAYFTLVEALEIVPAATR
;
A
#
# COMPACT_ATOMS: atom_id res chain seq x y z
N MET A 1 -0.88 -6.72 -21.76
CA MET A 1 -1.31 -6.87 -20.38
C MET A 1 -2.78 -7.27 -20.40
N PRO A 2 -3.25 -8.25 -19.61
CA PRO A 2 -4.68 -8.41 -19.40
C PRO A 2 -5.20 -7.11 -18.79
N ARG A 3 -6.32 -6.60 -19.29
CA ARG A 3 -7.04 -5.51 -18.65
C ARG A 3 -7.58 -6.06 -17.33
N VAL A 4 -7.42 -5.31 -16.24
CA VAL A 4 -8.18 -5.53 -15.02
C VAL A 4 -9.66 -5.62 -15.41
N ASP A 5 -10.37 -6.61 -14.92
CA ASP A 5 -11.80 -6.70 -15.14
C ASP A 5 -12.45 -5.50 -14.42
N GLU A 6 -13.13 -4.63 -15.18
CA GLU A 6 -13.77 -3.42 -14.63
C GLU A 6 -14.70 -3.75 -13.45
N GLU A 7 -15.33 -4.93 -13.46
CA GLU A 7 -16.19 -5.40 -12.37
C GLU A 7 -15.35 -5.73 -11.11
N SER A 8 -14.22 -6.40 -11.26
CA SER A 8 -13.32 -6.75 -10.14
C SER A 8 -12.72 -5.50 -9.49
N PHE A 9 -12.29 -4.53 -10.30
CA PHE A 9 -11.76 -3.27 -9.78
C PHE A 9 -12.84 -2.44 -9.07
N GLY A 10 -14.07 -2.40 -9.61
CA GLY A 10 -15.21 -1.78 -8.94
C GLY A 10 -15.49 -2.36 -7.56
N GLN A 11 -15.46 -3.70 -7.43
CA GLN A 11 -15.63 -4.39 -6.15
C GLN A 11 -14.53 -4.05 -5.15
N LEU A 12 -13.28 -3.90 -5.61
CA LEU A 12 -12.15 -3.48 -4.78
C LEU A 12 -12.36 -2.07 -4.22
N LEU A 13 -12.81 -1.12 -5.05
CA LEU A 13 -13.10 0.25 -4.63
C LEU A 13 -14.27 0.32 -3.65
N ASP A 14 -15.31 -0.48 -3.86
CA ASP A 14 -16.45 -0.55 -2.95
C ASP A 14 -16.05 -1.15 -1.59
N ALA A 15 -15.20 -2.18 -1.59
CA ALA A 15 -14.65 -2.76 -0.36
C ALA A 15 -13.77 -1.76 0.40
N MET A 16 -12.90 -1.03 -0.30
CA MET A 16 -12.08 0.05 0.27
C MET A 16 -12.96 1.11 0.95
N LYS A 17 -13.99 1.58 0.25
CA LYS A 17 -14.90 2.61 0.76
C LYS A 17 -15.69 2.12 1.97
N LYS A 18 -16.21 0.88 1.92
CA LYS A 18 -16.93 0.25 3.04
C LYS A 18 -16.02 0.11 4.27
N ALA A 19 -14.81 -0.44 4.09
CA ALA A 19 -13.86 -0.63 5.19
C ALA A 19 -13.42 0.72 5.80
N GLY A 20 -13.06 1.68 4.97
CA GLY A 20 -12.68 3.02 5.43
C GLY A 20 -13.80 3.73 6.20
N GLY A 21 -15.06 3.59 5.76
CA GLY A 21 -16.23 4.09 6.49
C GLY A 21 -16.36 3.48 7.87
N VAL A 22 -16.25 2.15 7.96
CA VAL A 22 -16.30 1.41 9.25
C VAL A 22 -15.20 1.87 10.21
N LEU A 23 -13.97 2.01 9.73
CA LEU A 23 -12.87 2.47 10.56
C LEU A 23 -13.07 3.92 11.06
N ASN A 24 -13.61 4.80 10.22
CA ASN A 24 -13.95 6.17 10.61
C ASN A 24 -15.03 6.19 11.70
N ASP A 25 -16.10 5.40 11.54
CA ASP A 25 -17.20 5.30 12.51
C ASP A 25 -16.71 4.74 13.86
N ALA A 26 -15.72 3.82 13.82
CA ALA A 26 -15.05 3.30 15.01
C ALA A 26 -14.02 4.26 15.63
N GLY A 27 -13.79 5.43 15.02
CA GLY A 27 -12.81 6.41 15.50
C GLY A 27 -11.36 5.90 15.39
N ILE A 28 -11.06 5.03 14.43
CA ILE A 28 -9.73 4.48 14.18
C ILE A 28 -9.04 5.30 13.11
N ARG A 29 -7.81 5.75 13.39
CA ARG A 29 -6.99 6.43 12.39
C ARG A 29 -6.38 5.41 11.44
N TRP A 30 -6.45 5.70 10.15
CA TRP A 30 -5.92 4.84 9.10
C TRP A 30 -5.47 5.65 7.88
N ALA A 31 -4.70 5.04 7.00
CA ALA A 31 -4.35 5.57 5.70
C ALA A 31 -4.41 4.47 4.63
N LEU A 32 -4.85 4.83 3.43
CA LEU A 32 -4.81 3.96 2.26
C LEU A 32 -3.35 3.76 1.83
N GLY A 33 -2.93 2.50 1.68
CA GLY A 33 -1.61 2.09 1.26
C GLY A 33 -1.60 1.37 -0.09
N GLY A 34 -0.51 0.69 -0.37
CA GLY A 34 -0.35 -0.28 -1.44
C GLY A 34 -0.69 0.20 -2.84
N GLY A 35 -1.25 -0.72 -3.60
CA GLY A 35 -1.61 -0.50 -5.01
C GLY A 35 -2.67 0.58 -5.20
N LEU A 36 -3.69 0.61 -4.35
CA LEU A 36 -4.75 1.61 -4.40
C LEU A 36 -4.26 3.03 -4.03
N ALA A 37 -3.28 3.16 -3.13
CA ALA A 37 -2.65 4.45 -2.86
C ALA A 37 -1.89 4.98 -4.08
N ALA A 38 -1.19 4.11 -4.80
CA ALA A 38 -0.52 4.47 -6.05
C ALA A 38 -1.53 4.85 -7.14
N TRP A 39 -2.62 4.07 -7.30
CA TRP A 39 -3.70 4.37 -8.24
C TRP A 39 -4.38 5.71 -7.95
N ALA A 40 -4.67 6.01 -6.69
CA ALA A 40 -5.25 7.29 -6.27
C ALA A 40 -4.37 8.50 -6.64
N ARG A 41 -3.10 8.26 -6.95
CA ARG A 41 -2.12 9.27 -7.40
C ARG A 41 -1.81 9.20 -8.88
N GLY A 42 -2.61 8.46 -9.66
CA GLY A 42 -2.48 8.33 -11.11
C GLY A 42 -1.65 7.14 -11.57
N GLY A 43 -1.35 6.20 -10.68
CA GLY A 43 -0.73 4.92 -11.01
C GLY A 43 -1.67 3.95 -11.70
N PRO A 44 -1.19 2.76 -12.07
CA PRO A 44 -1.99 1.73 -12.70
C PRO A 44 -3.06 1.18 -11.75
N GLU A 45 -4.12 0.62 -12.32
CA GLU A 45 -5.11 -0.16 -11.56
C GLU A 45 -4.45 -1.39 -10.93
N THR A 46 -4.96 -1.79 -9.76
CA THR A 46 -4.51 -2.97 -9.02
C THR A 46 -5.62 -4.01 -8.94
N GLU A 47 -5.26 -5.29 -8.93
CA GLU A 47 -6.22 -6.41 -8.89
C GLU A 47 -6.24 -7.15 -7.53
N HIS A 48 -5.37 -6.76 -6.58
CA HIS A 48 -5.04 -7.68 -5.50
C HIS A 48 -5.86 -7.47 -4.22
N ASP A 49 -5.63 -6.35 -3.53
CA ASP A 49 -6.08 -6.16 -2.16
C ASP A 49 -6.26 -4.68 -1.82
N VAL A 50 -6.92 -4.45 -0.69
CA VAL A 50 -7.05 -3.14 -0.08
C VAL A 50 -6.10 -3.06 1.11
N ASP A 51 -5.00 -2.32 0.97
CA ASP A 51 -4.04 -2.10 2.04
C ASP A 51 -4.46 -0.90 2.89
N LEU A 52 -4.76 -1.13 4.17
CA LEU A 52 -5.09 -0.10 5.15
C LEU A 52 -4.03 -0.08 6.25
N LEU A 53 -3.27 1.01 6.34
CA LEU A 53 -2.30 1.21 7.40
C LEU A 53 -3.02 1.66 8.66
N VAL A 54 -2.82 0.94 9.77
CA VAL A 54 -3.35 1.26 11.10
C VAL A 54 -2.24 1.14 12.13
N LYS A 55 -2.38 1.81 13.29
CA LYS A 55 -1.38 1.65 14.35
C LYS A 55 -1.47 0.26 14.99
N PRO A 56 -0.35 -0.30 15.51
CA PRO A 56 -0.36 -1.63 16.16
C PRO A 56 -1.41 -1.75 17.26
N GLU A 57 -1.56 -0.72 18.09
CA GLU A 57 -2.53 -0.69 19.19
C GLU A 57 -3.99 -0.67 18.72
N ASP A 58 -4.24 -0.27 17.47
CA ASP A 58 -5.58 -0.20 16.89
C ASP A 58 -5.93 -1.40 16.01
N ALA A 59 -4.95 -2.26 15.65
CA ALA A 59 -5.11 -3.31 14.65
C ALA A 59 -6.22 -4.32 14.99
N GLU A 60 -6.24 -4.84 16.21
CA GLU A 60 -7.28 -5.80 16.64
C GLU A 60 -8.66 -5.13 16.73
N ARG A 61 -8.72 -3.89 17.19
CA ARG A 61 -9.97 -3.11 17.23
C ARG A 61 -10.49 -2.82 15.84
N ALA A 62 -9.59 -2.52 14.89
CA ALA A 62 -9.92 -2.32 13.48
C ALA A 62 -10.53 -3.60 12.87
N GLN A 63 -9.87 -4.75 13.06
CA GLN A 63 -10.38 -6.02 12.55
C GLN A 63 -11.73 -6.38 13.16
N GLN A 64 -11.93 -6.14 14.46
CA GLN A 64 -13.20 -6.39 15.12
C GLN A 64 -14.31 -5.50 14.53
N ALA A 65 -14.05 -4.22 14.31
CA ALA A 65 -15.03 -3.31 13.70
C ALA A 65 -15.43 -3.76 12.29
N LEU A 66 -14.47 -4.21 11.47
CA LEU A 66 -14.76 -4.78 10.16
C LEU A 66 -15.59 -6.07 10.27
N ALA A 67 -15.30 -6.92 11.25
CA ALA A 67 -16.06 -8.16 11.47
C ALA A 67 -17.52 -7.87 11.89
N GLU A 68 -17.74 -6.89 12.76
CA GLU A 68 -19.09 -6.44 13.18
C GLU A 68 -19.87 -5.84 11.99
N ALA A 69 -19.17 -5.29 11.00
CA ALA A 69 -19.77 -4.81 9.75
C ALA A 69 -19.96 -5.91 8.68
N GLY A 70 -19.76 -7.19 9.06
CA GLY A 70 -20.03 -8.36 8.23
C GLY A 70 -18.84 -8.86 7.39
N MET A 71 -17.66 -8.32 7.56
CA MET A 71 -16.44 -8.83 6.90
C MET A 71 -15.88 -10.02 7.68
N ARG A 72 -15.33 -11.01 6.98
CA ARG A 72 -14.80 -12.23 7.60
C ARG A 72 -13.35 -12.00 8.06
N PRO A 73 -13.06 -12.01 9.36
CA PRO A 73 -11.70 -11.78 9.85
C PRO A 73 -10.81 -13.02 9.68
N GLU A 74 -9.51 -12.79 9.47
CA GLU A 74 -8.47 -13.82 9.47
C GLU A 74 -7.21 -13.29 10.16
N LYS A 75 -6.57 -14.12 10.98
CA LYS A 75 -5.28 -13.81 11.61
C LYS A 75 -4.20 -14.66 10.94
N PRO A 76 -3.45 -14.08 10.02
CA PRO A 76 -2.40 -14.79 9.30
C PRO A 76 -1.17 -15.01 10.19
N PRO A 77 -0.27 -15.94 9.83
CA PRO A 77 0.91 -16.27 10.65
C PRO A 77 2.00 -15.19 10.63
N GLU A 78 1.98 -14.26 9.70
CA GLU A 78 3.04 -13.28 9.45
C GLU A 78 3.25 -12.30 10.61
N GLY A 79 2.22 -11.98 11.38
CA GLY A 79 2.30 -11.20 12.61
C GLY A 79 2.53 -9.69 12.44
N TRP A 80 2.55 -9.17 11.20
CA TRP A 80 2.71 -7.74 10.89
C TRP A 80 1.46 -7.12 10.27
N LEU A 81 0.45 -7.94 9.98
CA LEU A 81 -0.86 -7.53 9.48
C LEU A 81 -1.97 -8.44 10.03
N LEU A 82 -3.22 -7.96 9.95
CA LEU A 82 -4.43 -8.76 10.10
C LEU A 82 -5.22 -8.68 8.80
N LYS A 83 -6.07 -9.69 8.53
CA LYS A 83 -6.86 -9.77 7.30
C LYS A 83 -8.35 -9.68 7.60
N ALA A 84 -9.08 -9.12 6.65
CA ALA A 84 -10.51 -9.24 6.57
C ALA A 84 -10.92 -9.47 5.11
N TYR A 85 -12.02 -10.17 4.89
CA TYR A 85 -12.58 -10.39 3.56
C TYR A 85 -13.94 -9.72 3.48
N ALA A 86 -14.08 -8.79 2.56
CA ALA A 86 -15.33 -8.14 2.23
C ALA A 86 -16.20 -9.03 1.33
N ASP A 87 -17.31 -8.48 0.84
CA ASP A 87 -18.16 -9.17 -0.13
C ASP A 87 -17.34 -9.61 -1.37
N ASN A 88 -17.69 -10.72 -1.98
CA ASN A 88 -16.99 -11.35 -3.11
C ASN A 88 -15.53 -11.74 -2.80
N ASP A 89 -15.23 -12.03 -1.54
CA ASP A 89 -13.88 -12.41 -1.06
C ASP A 89 -12.78 -11.37 -1.36
N VAL A 90 -13.15 -10.09 -1.51
CA VAL A 90 -12.16 -9.01 -1.64
C VAL A 90 -11.33 -8.92 -0.37
N LEU A 91 -10.03 -9.08 -0.51
CA LEU A 91 -9.08 -9.05 0.60
C LEU A 91 -8.82 -7.61 1.08
N ILE A 92 -8.85 -7.43 2.40
CA ILE A 92 -8.47 -6.20 3.09
C ILE A 92 -7.34 -6.54 4.06
N ASP A 93 -6.18 -5.95 3.86
CA ASP A 93 -5.03 -6.07 4.75
C ASP A 93 -4.95 -4.88 5.70
N LEU A 94 -5.04 -5.14 7.00
CA LEU A 94 -4.80 -4.18 8.06
C LEU A 94 -3.32 -4.25 8.45
N ILE A 95 -2.51 -3.42 7.85
CA ILE A 95 -1.05 -3.41 8.01
C ILE A 95 -0.68 -2.53 9.19
N PHE A 96 0.05 -3.08 10.18
CA PHE A 96 0.43 -2.33 11.38
C PHE A 96 1.93 -2.33 11.68
N ASP A 97 2.70 -3.34 11.21
CA ASP A 97 4.15 -3.41 11.42
C ASP A 97 4.88 -3.88 10.14
N PRO A 98 4.78 -3.10 9.03
CA PRO A 98 5.43 -3.46 7.77
C PRO A 98 6.95 -3.40 7.88
N GLN A 99 7.66 -3.94 6.88
CA GLN A 99 9.10 -3.74 6.77
C GLN A 99 9.43 -2.25 6.71
N GLY A 100 10.29 -1.80 7.63
CA GLY A 100 10.58 -0.37 7.81
C GLY A 100 10.10 0.18 9.17
N GLY A 101 9.36 -0.62 9.93
CA GLY A 101 8.91 -0.33 11.29
C GLY A 101 7.40 -0.11 11.42
N PRO A 102 6.91 -0.08 12.66
CA PRO A 102 5.49 -0.01 12.96
C PRO A 102 4.86 1.30 12.46
N VAL A 103 3.59 1.20 12.06
CA VAL A 103 2.78 2.37 11.70
C VAL A 103 2.59 3.25 12.94
N SER A 104 3.05 4.49 12.84
CA SER A 104 3.01 5.49 13.92
C SER A 104 2.08 6.65 13.58
N ASP A 105 1.84 7.54 14.55
CA ASP A 105 1.14 8.79 14.28
C ASP A 105 1.87 9.63 13.21
N GLU A 106 3.21 9.64 13.23
CA GLU A 106 4.01 10.33 12.21
C GLU A 106 3.77 9.74 10.80
N THR A 107 3.69 8.41 10.69
CA THR A 107 3.36 7.73 9.43
C THR A 107 2.01 8.18 8.89
N LEU A 108 0.98 8.20 9.75
CA LEU A 108 -0.36 8.62 9.36
C LEU A 108 -0.46 10.13 9.10
N ASP A 109 0.30 10.97 9.82
CA ASP A 109 0.31 12.42 9.64
C ASP A 109 1.00 12.84 8.34
N ARG A 110 1.97 12.07 7.85
CA ARG A 110 2.62 12.29 6.55
C ARG A 110 1.75 11.96 5.35
N ALA A 111 0.70 11.15 5.53
CA ALA A 111 -0.24 10.84 4.47
C ALA A 111 -1.06 12.08 4.07
N ASP A 112 -1.27 12.25 2.76
CA ASP A 112 -2.05 13.38 2.23
C ASP A 112 -3.54 13.06 2.28
N GLU A 113 -4.37 14.08 2.54
CA GLU A 113 -5.82 13.94 2.39
C GLU A 113 -6.21 14.08 0.90
N LEU A 114 -6.75 13.02 0.34
CA LEU A 114 -7.25 12.99 -1.05
C LEU A 114 -8.73 12.60 -1.08
N GLU A 115 -9.40 13.00 -2.16
CA GLU A 115 -10.72 12.49 -2.50
C GLU A 115 -10.56 11.31 -3.46
N VAL A 116 -10.87 10.11 -2.98
CA VAL A 116 -10.72 8.85 -3.71
C VAL A 116 -12.07 8.18 -3.77
N TYR A 117 -12.58 7.90 -4.96
CA TYR A 117 -13.87 7.24 -5.16
C TYR A 117 -15.02 7.88 -4.36
N ALA A 118 -15.09 9.23 -4.42
CA ALA A 118 -16.05 10.06 -3.68
C ALA A 118 -16.03 9.86 -2.15
N MET A 119 -14.86 9.55 -1.60
CA MET A 119 -14.59 9.51 -0.16
C MET A 119 -13.31 10.26 0.14
N ARG A 120 -13.33 11.15 1.14
CA ARG A 120 -12.11 11.80 1.63
C ARG A 120 -11.39 10.89 2.60
N MET A 121 -10.13 10.60 2.32
CA MET A 121 -9.30 9.70 3.12
C MET A 121 -7.83 10.11 3.09
N ARG A 122 -7.07 9.64 4.07
CA ARG A 122 -5.62 9.75 4.05
C ARG A 122 -5.04 8.71 3.10
N VAL A 123 -4.12 9.13 2.24
CA VAL A 123 -3.45 8.27 1.26
C VAL A 123 -1.94 8.44 1.45
N VAL A 124 -1.23 7.35 1.69
CA VAL A 124 0.23 7.40 1.88
C VAL A 124 0.93 7.97 0.65
N ARG A 125 2.09 8.57 0.84
CA ARG A 125 2.90 9.14 -0.24
C ARG A 125 3.47 8.04 -1.12
N LEU A 126 3.79 8.38 -2.36
CA LEU A 126 4.36 7.43 -3.32
C LEU A 126 5.70 6.86 -2.84
N GLU A 127 6.52 7.69 -2.19
CA GLU A 127 7.78 7.26 -1.59
C GLU A 127 7.55 6.15 -0.56
N ASP A 128 6.52 6.28 0.30
CA ASP A 128 6.19 5.26 1.31
C ASP A 128 5.71 3.96 0.66
N VAL A 129 4.86 4.03 -0.39
CA VAL A 129 4.44 2.86 -1.16
C VAL A 129 5.64 2.16 -1.79
N LEU A 130 6.53 2.91 -2.44
CA LEU A 130 7.71 2.37 -3.10
C LEU A 130 8.71 1.77 -2.12
N VAL A 131 8.95 2.45 -0.98
CA VAL A 131 9.82 1.93 0.08
C VAL A 131 9.30 0.59 0.60
N GLN A 132 8.01 0.49 0.90
CA GLN A 132 7.42 -0.77 1.38
C GLN A 132 7.54 -1.88 0.33
N LYS A 133 7.19 -1.61 -0.94
CA LYS A 133 7.30 -2.60 -2.03
C LYS A 133 8.75 -3.04 -2.30
N VAL A 134 9.69 -2.11 -2.30
CA VAL A 134 11.11 -2.43 -2.51
C VAL A 134 11.71 -3.21 -1.33
N LEU A 135 11.31 -2.91 -0.09
CA LEU A 135 11.76 -3.65 1.10
C LEU A 135 11.09 -5.03 1.23
N ALA A 136 9.91 -5.22 0.65
CA ALA A 136 9.24 -6.52 0.60
C ALA A 136 9.90 -7.52 -0.36
N LEU A 137 10.73 -7.05 -1.30
CA LEU A 137 11.50 -7.94 -2.19
C LEU A 137 12.46 -8.81 -1.39
N SER A 138 12.45 -10.11 -1.65
CA SER A 138 13.24 -11.12 -0.95
C SER A 138 13.79 -12.17 -1.89
N GLU A 139 14.60 -13.10 -1.38
CA GLU A 139 15.08 -14.25 -2.19
C GLU A 139 13.93 -15.17 -2.62
N GLN A 140 12.87 -15.23 -1.83
CA GLN A 140 11.69 -16.06 -2.14
C GLN A 140 10.77 -15.37 -3.14
N GLU A 141 10.73 -14.03 -3.13
CA GLU A 141 9.88 -13.20 -4.01
C GLU A 141 10.68 -12.05 -4.63
N PRO A 142 11.58 -12.32 -5.58
CA PRO A 142 12.39 -11.29 -6.22
C PRO A 142 11.68 -10.63 -7.43
N ASP A 143 10.35 -10.49 -7.38
CA ASP A 143 9.58 -9.94 -8.49
C ASP A 143 9.59 -8.41 -8.51
N PHE A 144 10.35 -7.85 -9.44
CA PHE A 144 10.42 -6.42 -9.67
C PHE A 144 9.26 -5.85 -10.50
N SER A 145 8.34 -6.66 -11.02
CA SER A 145 7.33 -6.23 -12.01
C SER A 145 6.49 -5.07 -11.50
N SER A 146 5.90 -5.20 -10.31
CA SER A 146 5.02 -4.16 -9.74
C SER A 146 5.76 -2.86 -9.43
N VAL A 147 6.98 -2.93 -8.89
CA VAL A 147 7.78 -1.72 -8.61
C VAL A 147 8.31 -1.06 -9.88
N LEU A 148 8.60 -1.82 -10.95
CA LEU A 148 8.97 -1.29 -12.26
C LEU A 148 7.80 -0.57 -12.93
N GLU A 149 6.60 -1.13 -12.83
CA GLU A 149 5.39 -0.53 -13.37
C GLU A 149 5.08 0.81 -12.69
N LEU A 150 5.15 0.85 -11.36
CA LEU A 150 4.98 2.09 -10.59
C LEU A 150 6.06 3.12 -10.95
N ALA A 151 7.32 2.70 -11.03
CA ALA A 151 8.41 3.59 -11.40
C ALA A 151 8.19 4.22 -12.78
N ARG A 152 7.75 3.44 -13.78
CA ARG A 152 7.45 3.96 -15.12
C ARG A 152 6.28 4.92 -15.16
N SER A 153 5.23 4.61 -14.40
CA SER A 153 3.98 5.37 -14.42
C SER A 153 4.07 6.69 -13.65
N LEU A 154 4.84 6.72 -12.56
CA LEU A 154 4.82 7.80 -11.58
C LEU A 154 6.19 8.48 -11.36
N ARG A 155 7.19 8.18 -12.19
CA ARG A 155 8.59 8.63 -12.03
C ARG A 155 8.77 10.11 -11.77
N GLU A 156 7.92 10.96 -12.35
CA GLU A 156 7.99 12.42 -12.26
C GLU A 156 7.44 12.95 -10.93
N GLN A 157 6.75 12.10 -10.14
CA GLN A 157 6.08 12.48 -8.90
C GLN A 157 6.81 12.00 -7.65
N VAL A 158 7.88 11.21 -7.82
CA VAL A 158 8.59 10.52 -6.73
C VAL A 158 9.91 11.20 -6.43
N ASP A 159 10.19 11.44 -5.15
CA ASP A 159 11.54 11.77 -4.66
C ASP A 159 12.36 10.47 -4.58
N TRP A 160 13.10 10.20 -5.65
CA TRP A 160 13.90 8.98 -5.75
C TRP A 160 15.10 8.96 -4.79
N ASP A 161 15.60 10.10 -4.37
CA ASP A 161 16.68 10.17 -3.40
C ASP A 161 16.18 9.77 -1.99
N ASP A 162 14.94 10.14 -1.62
CA ASP A 162 14.29 9.66 -0.39
C ASP A 162 14.12 8.14 -0.41
N VAL A 163 13.53 7.59 -1.49
CA VAL A 163 13.30 6.14 -1.62
C VAL A 163 14.64 5.39 -1.54
N ARG A 164 15.68 5.86 -2.26
CA ARG A 164 17.01 5.26 -2.26
C ARG A 164 17.64 5.27 -0.87
N GLY A 165 17.56 6.42 -0.18
CA GLY A 165 18.11 6.58 1.17
C GLY A 165 17.48 5.62 2.17
N ARG A 166 16.16 5.50 2.14
CA ARG A 166 15.39 4.66 3.07
C ARG A 166 15.49 3.15 2.80
N THR A 167 15.91 2.76 1.59
CA THR A 167 16.02 1.33 1.19
C THR A 167 17.47 0.87 1.03
N CYS A 168 18.46 1.71 1.31
CA CYS A 168 19.88 1.50 1.01
C CYS A 168 20.50 0.24 1.67
N SER A 169 19.93 -0.26 2.75
CA SER A 169 20.37 -1.49 3.43
C SER A 169 19.99 -2.76 2.68
N SER A 170 18.93 -2.73 1.85
CA SER A 170 18.46 -3.90 1.11
C SER A 170 19.33 -4.20 -0.11
N PRO A 171 19.82 -5.45 -0.29
CA PRO A 171 20.49 -5.85 -1.51
C PRO A 171 19.54 -5.84 -2.72
N PHE A 172 18.26 -6.13 -2.53
CA PHE A 172 17.25 -6.08 -3.59
C PHE A 172 16.98 -4.65 -4.05
N ALA A 173 16.97 -3.68 -3.12
CA ALA A 173 16.88 -2.27 -3.47
C ALA A 173 18.06 -1.83 -4.33
N LYS A 174 19.28 -2.24 -4.01
CA LYS A 174 20.48 -1.95 -4.83
C LYS A 174 20.35 -2.52 -6.24
N ALA A 175 19.87 -3.75 -6.36
CA ALA A 175 19.61 -4.38 -7.66
C ALA A 175 18.50 -3.65 -8.43
N TYR A 176 17.40 -3.28 -7.74
CA TYR A 176 16.31 -2.50 -8.31
C TYR A 176 16.80 -1.16 -8.88
N PHE A 177 17.53 -0.37 -8.09
CA PHE A 177 18.04 0.92 -8.55
C PHE A 177 19.01 0.78 -9.72
N THR A 178 19.89 -0.21 -9.69
CA THR A 178 20.76 -0.52 -10.84
C THR A 178 19.94 -0.78 -12.10
N LEU A 179 18.85 -1.55 -11.99
CA LEU A 179 17.98 -1.87 -13.10
C LEU A 179 17.24 -0.65 -13.65
N VAL A 180 16.58 0.14 -12.79
CA VAL A 180 15.77 1.28 -13.22
C VAL A 180 16.61 2.45 -13.76
N GLU A 181 17.85 2.60 -13.29
CA GLU A 181 18.82 3.54 -13.84
C GLU A 181 19.31 3.07 -15.22
N ALA A 182 19.68 1.80 -15.37
CA ALA A 182 20.09 1.24 -16.64
C ALA A 182 18.97 1.27 -17.73
N LEU A 183 17.71 1.24 -17.29
CA LEU A 183 16.54 1.38 -18.15
C LEU A 183 16.14 2.85 -18.39
N GLU A 184 16.87 3.80 -17.83
CA GLU A 184 16.59 5.25 -17.90
C GLU A 184 15.17 5.62 -17.41
N ILE A 185 14.64 4.82 -16.46
CA ILE A 185 13.33 5.05 -15.84
C ILE A 185 13.46 6.14 -14.77
N VAL A 186 14.54 6.07 -13.97
CA VAL A 186 14.84 7.05 -12.93
C VAL A 186 16.25 7.63 -13.12
N PRO A 187 16.51 8.86 -12.66
CA PRO A 187 17.82 9.44 -12.77
C PRO A 187 18.83 8.66 -11.92
N ALA A 188 20.09 8.61 -12.39
CA ALA A 188 21.17 8.08 -11.60
C ALA A 188 21.37 8.93 -10.32
N ALA A 189 21.83 8.29 -9.24
CA ALA A 189 22.11 8.99 -7.99
C ALA A 189 23.04 10.17 -8.23
N THR A 190 22.67 11.33 -7.71
CA THR A 190 23.57 12.49 -7.68
C THR A 190 24.73 12.16 -6.73
N ARG A 191 25.97 12.22 -7.23
CA ARG A 191 27.19 11.94 -6.44
C ARG A 191 27.48 13.07 -5.48
#